data_7eca3d58cf196b68d465abe13595e897
#
_entry.id   7eca3d58cf196b68d465abe13595e897
#
_cell.length_a   1.000
_cell.length_b   1.000
_cell.length_c   1.000
_cell.angle_alpha   90.00
_cell.angle_beta   90.00
_cell.angle_gamma   90.00
#
_symmetry.space_group_name_H-M   'P 1'
#
loop_
_entity.id
_entity.type
_entity.pdbx_description
1 polymer ?
#
loop_
_entity_poly.entity_id
_entity_poly.type
_entity_poly.pdbx_seq_one_letter_code
_entity_poly.pdbx_strand_id
1 'polypeptide(L)'
;MNLKPIKTNLEDIIYKYDALFLDSFGVLVDGHNAIRGAPELIQRLDDQKRAYLVLTNDASVSTERRSNMFFNKGLKIPSDRIVSSGHLIKIFVNHRGIVNEPSVVLGSTDTIDYAEEAGVVPVDLKHIDDSRSLIIGHSGPYDWENTLKTVLN
;
A
#
# COMPACT_ATOMS: atom_id res chain seq x y z
N MET A 1 -24.42 4.99 22.45
CA MET A 1 -23.41 5.65 23.31
C MET A 1 -22.74 6.75 22.50
N ASN A 2 -23.03 8.03 22.78
CA ASN A 2 -22.40 9.15 22.06
C ASN A 2 -21.03 9.40 22.70
N LEU A 3 -20.01 8.72 22.21
CA LEU A 3 -18.62 8.99 22.60
C LEU A 3 -18.16 10.31 21.95
N LYS A 4 -18.08 11.37 22.73
CA LYS A 4 -17.47 12.60 22.25
C LYS A 4 -15.97 12.35 22.02
N PRO A 5 -15.41 12.79 20.86
CA PRO A 5 -13.97 12.68 20.64
C PRO A 5 -13.21 13.42 21.73
N ILE A 6 -12.24 12.74 22.34
CA ILE A 6 -11.34 13.32 23.33
C ILE A 6 -10.21 14.01 22.60
N LYS A 7 -10.02 15.31 22.85
CA LYS A 7 -8.85 16.03 22.36
C LYS A 7 -7.63 15.54 23.12
N THR A 8 -6.66 14.99 22.41
CA THR A 8 -5.41 14.49 22.96
C THR A 8 -4.23 15.00 22.14
N ASN A 9 -3.03 14.92 22.65
CA ASN A 9 -1.81 15.19 21.92
C ASN A 9 -1.13 13.87 21.52
N LEU A 10 -0.19 13.95 20.59
CA LEU A 10 0.51 12.78 20.07
C LEU A 10 1.36 12.09 21.15
N GLU A 11 1.90 12.85 22.11
CA GLU A 11 2.71 12.30 23.20
C GLU A 11 1.90 11.35 24.07
N ASP A 12 0.67 11.74 24.44
CA ASP A 12 -0.22 10.89 25.23
C ASP A 12 -0.54 9.58 24.48
N ILE A 13 -0.69 9.65 23.15
CA ILE A 13 -0.98 8.48 22.30
C ILE A 13 0.21 7.53 22.24
N ILE A 14 1.43 8.05 22.03
CA ILE A 14 2.65 7.24 21.92
C ILE A 14 2.89 6.38 23.17
N TYR A 15 2.57 6.90 24.35
CA TYR A 15 2.76 6.16 25.60
C TYR A 15 1.58 5.29 26.00
N LYS A 16 0.43 5.51 25.41
CA LYS A 16 -0.80 4.79 25.76
C LYS A 16 -0.92 3.43 25.07
N TYR A 17 -0.34 3.28 23.88
CA TYR A 17 -0.49 2.08 23.05
C TYR A 17 0.85 1.37 22.85
N ASP A 18 0.81 0.05 22.73
CA ASP A 18 2.01 -0.78 22.53
C ASP A 18 2.62 -0.61 21.12
N ALA A 19 1.77 -0.35 20.12
CA ALA A 19 2.19 -0.12 18.73
C ALA A 19 1.32 0.94 18.06
N LEU A 20 1.87 1.59 17.04
CA LEU A 20 1.18 2.59 16.23
C LEU A 20 1.07 2.14 14.78
N PHE A 21 -0.11 2.31 14.19
CA PHE A 21 -0.31 2.20 12.77
C PHE A 21 -0.50 3.61 12.20
N LEU A 22 0.41 3.99 11.30
CA LEU A 22 0.46 5.32 10.71
C LEU A 22 0.04 5.22 9.24
N ASP A 23 -0.95 6.01 8.83
CA ASP A 23 -1.25 6.16 7.41
C ASP A 23 -0.14 6.97 6.73
N SER A 24 0.04 6.75 5.42
CA SER A 24 1.07 7.41 4.63
C SER A 24 0.60 8.78 4.15
N PHE A 25 -0.38 8.80 3.23
CA PHE A 25 -0.84 10.05 2.60
C PHE A 25 -1.76 10.82 3.52
N GLY A 26 -1.46 12.11 3.70
CA GLY A 26 -2.23 12.99 4.62
C GLY A 26 -1.82 12.90 6.09
N VAL A 27 -0.92 11.95 6.45
CA VAL A 27 -0.37 11.79 7.81
C VAL A 27 1.13 11.97 7.84
N LEU A 28 1.88 11.27 6.99
CA LEU A 28 3.34 11.38 6.89
C LEU A 28 3.80 12.23 5.71
N VAL A 29 3.08 12.16 4.59
CA VAL A 29 3.40 12.88 3.36
C VAL A 29 2.14 13.50 2.74
N ASP A 30 2.31 14.61 2.02
CA ASP A 30 1.24 15.27 1.24
C ASP A 30 1.32 14.98 -0.27
N GLY A 31 2.19 14.04 -0.67
CA GLY A 31 2.50 13.72 -2.05
C GLY A 31 3.85 14.31 -2.49
N HIS A 32 4.13 15.56 -2.17
CA HIS A 32 5.39 16.22 -2.55
C HIS A 32 6.42 16.19 -1.42
N ASN A 33 5.99 16.46 -0.19
CA ASN A 33 6.88 16.64 0.96
C ASN A 33 6.43 15.78 2.15
N ALA A 34 7.32 15.66 3.13
CA ALA A 34 6.91 15.21 4.46
C ALA A 34 6.01 16.26 5.12
N ILE A 35 4.96 15.82 5.78
CA ILE A 35 4.12 16.71 6.59
C ILE A 35 4.94 17.20 7.78
N ARG A 36 4.76 18.48 8.11
CA ARG A 36 5.47 19.11 9.22
C ARG A 36 5.29 18.30 10.52
N GLY A 37 6.40 17.93 11.14
CA GLY A 37 6.43 17.13 12.35
C GLY A 37 6.50 15.61 12.12
N ALA A 38 6.29 15.14 10.89
CA ALA A 38 6.37 13.71 10.59
C ALA A 38 7.81 13.15 10.71
N PRO A 39 8.88 13.82 10.21
CA PRO A 39 10.24 13.36 10.41
C PRO A 39 10.62 13.28 11.89
N GLU A 40 10.25 14.28 12.68
CA GLU A 40 10.50 14.34 14.12
C GLU A 40 9.74 13.23 14.86
N LEU A 41 8.51 12.93 14.44
CA LEU A 41 7.74 11.82 14.98
C LEU A 41 8.45 10.47 14.73
N ILE A 42 8.82 10.19 13.48
CA ILE A 42 9.51 8.94 13.13
C ILE A 42 10.81 8.80 13.91
N GLN A 43 11.64 9.84 13.95
CA GLN A 43 12.88 9.85 14.72
C GLN A 43 12.62 9.55 16.21
N ARG A 44 11.61 10.17 16.80
CA ARG A 44 11.25 9.95 18.21
C ARG A 44 10.78 8.52 18.47
N LEU A 45 9.99 7.93 17.58
CA LEU A 45 9.55 6.53 17.71
C LEU A 45 10.73 5.57 17.66
N ASP A 46 11.70 5.82 16.78
CA ASP A 46 12.93 5.03 16.67
C ASP A 46 13.83 5.18 17.90
N ASP A 47 14.08 6.41 18.36
CA ASP A 47 14.90 6.69 19.54
C ASP A 47 14.32 6.01 20.80
N GLN A 48 13.01 5.99 20.92
CA GLN A 48 12.29 5.37 22.02
C GLN A 48 12.00 3.88 21.82
N LYS A 49 12.45 3.30 20.69
CA LYS A 49 12.20 1.89 20.31
C LYS A 49 10.71 1.53 20.35
N ARG A 50 9.85 2.46 19.95
CA ARG A 50 8.40 2.24 19.86
C ARG A 50 8.06 1.45 18.60
N ALA A 51 7.22 0.45 18.75
CA ALA A 51 6.73 -0.31 17.61
C ALA A 51 5.78 0.55 16.76
N TYR A 52 6.04 0.59 15.46
CA TYR A 52 5.11 1.20 14.50
C TYR A 52 5.19 0.51 13.13
N LEU A 53 4.10 0.60 12.38
CA LEU A 53 4.02 0.25 10.96
C LEU A 53 3.38 1.40 10.20
N VAL A 54 3.84 1.61 8.98
CA VAL A 54 3.21 2.52 8.03
C VAL A 54 2.29 1.72 7.12
N LEU A 55 1.02 2.06 7.12
CA LEU A 55 0.01 1.43 6.26
C LEU A 55 -0.28 2.34 5.07
N THR A 56 -0.38 1.77 3.87
CA THR A 56 -0.74 2.52 2.68
C THR A 56 -1.67 1.71 1.76
N ASN A 57 -2.67 2.38 1.21
CA ASN A 57 -3.54 1.79 0.19
C ASN A 57 -2.89 1.77 -1.20
N ASP A 58 -1.71 2.37 -1.35
CA ASP A 58 -1.05 2.50 -2.64
C ASP A 58 -0.22 1.24 -2.94
N ALA A 59 -0.73 0.43 -3.86
CA ALA A 59 -0.06 -0.76 -4.41
C ALA A 59 0.76 -0.46 -5.68
N SER A 60 0.91 0.81 -6.06
CA SER A 60 1.63 1.18 -7.28
C SER A 60 3.15 1.19 -7.14
N VAL A 61 3.65 1.07 -5.90
CA VAL A 61 5.07 1.15 -5.58
C VAL A 61 5.42 0.08 -4.54
N SER A 62 6.51 -0.65 -4.77
CA SER A 62 7.03 -1.62 -3.80
C SER A 62 7.45 -0.95 -2.49
N THR A 63 7.53 -1.73 -1.42
CA THR A 63 7.91 -1.20 -0.10
C THR A 63 9.34 -0.66 -0.08
N GLU A 64 10.25 -1.25 -0.85
CA GLU A 64 11.63 -0.80 -1.01
C GLU A 64 11.69 0.57 -1.68
N ARG A 65 10.99 0.73 -2.80
CA ARG A 65 10.91 2.03 -3.49
C ARG A 65 10.20 3.07 -2.63
N ARG A 66 9.16 2.68 -1.90
CA ARG A 66 8.44 3.54 -0.95
C ARG A 66 9.36 4.02 0.16
N SER A 67 10.16 3.13 0.75
CA SER A 67 11.18 3.47 1.75
C SER A 67 12.15 4.52 1.21
N ASN A 68 12.67 4.34 -0.01
CA ASN A 68 13.55 5.32 -0.66
C ASN A 68 12.86 6.68 -0.89
N MET A 69 11.57 6.67 -1.29
CA MET A 69 10.79 7.91 -1.44
C MET A 69 10.59 8.63 -0.09
N PHE A 70 10.36 7.90 0.98
CA PHE A 70 10.30 8.45 2.33
C PHE A 70 11.63 9.02 2.77
N PHE A 71 12.72 8.30 2.55
CA PHE A 71 14.07 8.75 2.89
C PHE A 71 14.43 10.08 2.20
N ASN A 72 14.09 10.22 0.92
CA ASN A 72 14.30 11.47 0.16
C ASN A 72 13.48 12.65 0.70
N LYS A 73 12.46 12.39 1.52
CA LYS A 73 11.62 13.39 2.20
C LYS A 73 12.01 13.56 3.68
N GLY A 74 13.12 12.96 4.12
CA GLY A 74 13.61 13.02 5.50
C GLY A 74 12.94 12.05 6.47
N LEU A 75 12.12 11.11 5.98
CA LEU A 75 11.47 10.08 6.79
C LEU A 75 12.28 8.78 6.71
N LYS A 76 12.99 8.43 7.77
CA LYS A 76 13.84 7.22 7.82
C LYS A 76 13.02 5.98 8.17
N ILE A 77 12.13 5.57 7.27
CA ILE A 77 11.24 4.43 7.44
C ILE A 77 11.77 3.26 6.61
N PRO A 78 12.25 2.17 7.22
CA PRO A 78 12.72 1.00 6.48
C PRO A 78 11.54 0.22 5.86
N SER A 79 11.82 -0.53 4.78
CA SER A 79 10.77 -1.20 3.98
C SER A 79 10.01 -2.26 4.76
N ASP A 80 10.63 -2.93 5.72
CA ASP A 80 10.00 -3.92 6.60
C ASP A 80 8.97 -3.33 7.59
N ARG A 81 8.94 -2.00 7.73
CA ARG A 81 7.91 -1.28 8.49
C ARG A 81 6.80 -0.70 7.62
N ILE A 82 6.77 -1.02 6.34
CA ILE A 82 5.76 -0.54 5.39
C ILE A 82 4.88 -1.71 4.98
N VAL A 83 3.58 -1.55 5.12
CA VAL A 83 2.57 -2.48 4.65
C VAL A 83 1.71 -1.78 3.61
N SER A 84 1.75 -2.27 2.37
CA SER A 84 0.92 -1.77 1.29
C SER A 84 -0.24 -2.72 0.98
N SER A 85 -1.29 -2.22 0.37
CA SER A 85 -2.38 -3.05 -0.13
C SER A 85 -1.93 -4.09 -1.17
N GLY A 86 -0.78 -3.89 -1.82
CA GLY A 86 -0.16 -4.87 -2.71
C GLY A 86 0.11 -6.23 -2.04
N HIS A 87 0.48 -6.23 -0.76
CA HIS A 87 0.68 -7.48 -0.01
C HIS A 87 -0.61 -8.32 0.14
N LEU A 88 -1.79 -7.69 0.06
CA LEU A 88 -3.07 -8.38 0.15
C LEU A 88 -3.35 -9.25 -1.08
N ILE A 89 -2.71 -8.97 -2.22
CA ILE A 89 -2.84 -9.78 -3.45
C ILE A 89 -2.47 -11.23 -3.15
N LYS A 90 -1.36 -11.46 -2.45
CA LYS A 90 -0.92 -12.81 -2.06
C LYS A 90 -1.95 -13.53 -1.16
N ILE A 91 -2.53 -12.81 -0.21
CA ILE A 91 -3.56 -13.36 0.66
C ILE A 91 -4.80 -13.75 -0.16
N PHE A 92 -5.23 -12.88 -1.07
CA PHE A 92 -6.37 -13.11 -1.96
C PHE A 92 -6.13 -14.31 -2.87
N VAL A 93 -4.98 -14.37 -3.55
CA VAL A 93 -4.60 -15.45 -4.47
C VAL A 93 -4.63 -16.81 -3.78
N ASN A 94 -4.02 -16.91 -2.59
CA ASN A 94 -4.03 -18.14 -1.80
C ASN A 94 -5.44 -18.52 -1.33
N HIS A 95 -6.21 -17.56 -0.84
CA HIS A 95 -7.58 -17.81 -0.37
C HIS A 95 -8.51 -18.28 -1.50
N ARG A 96 -8.30 -17.79 -2.72
CA ARG A 96 -9.09 -18.16 -3.89
C ARG A 96 -8.56 -19.41 -4.61
N GLY A 97 -7.36 -19.91 -4.27
CA GLY A 97 -6.75 -21.06 -4.91
C GLY A 97 -6.42 -20.83 -6.39
N ILE A 98 -6.04 -19.60 -6.76
CA ILE A 98 -5.71 -19.21 -8.15
C ILE A 98 -4.20 -19.06 -8.37
N VAL A 99 -3.39 -19.76 -7.60
CA VAL A 99 -1.94 -19.84 -7.81
C VAL A 99 -1.66 -20.54 -9.15
N ASN A 100 -0.71 -20.00 -9.92
CA ASN A 100 -0.34 -20.42 -11.28
C ASN A 100 -1.46 -20.22 -12.33
N GLU A 101 -2.52 -19.48 -12.01
CA GLU A 101 -3.58 -19.19 -12.95
C GLU A 101 -3.33 -17.84 -13.67
N PRO A 102 -3.73 -17.72 -14.94
CA PRO A 102 -3.64 -16.46 -15.66
C PRO A 102 -4.55 -15.40 -15.03
N SER A 103 -4.01 -14.20 -14.86
CA SER A 103 -4.74 -13.06 -14.28
C SER A 103 -4.38 -11.78 -15.00
N VAL A 104 -5.38 -11.01 -15.39
CA VAL A 104 -5.15 -9.66 -15.91
C VAL A 104 -4.75 -8.76 -14.76
N VAL A 105 -3.63 -8.05 -14.90
CA VAL A 105 -3.12 -7.11 -13.89
C VAL A 105 -3.07 -5.71 -14.49
N LEU A 106 -3.89 -4.81 -13.94
CA LEU A 106 -3.89 -3.39 -14.28
C LEU A 106 -3.17 -2.62 -13.16
N GLY A 107 -1.96 -2.17 -13.44
CA GLY A 107 -1.13 -1.50 -12.45
C GLY A 107 0.22 -1.06 -13.01
N SER A 108 1.06 -0.56 -12.11
CA SER A 108 2.47 -0.29 -12.37
C SER A 108 3.26 -1.60 -12.48
N THR A 109 4.54 -1.51 -12.88
CA THR A 109 5.47 -2.64 -12.81
C THR A 109 5.48 -3.27 -11.42
N ASP A 110 5.56 -2.45 -10.36
CA ASP A 110 5.55 -2.95 -8.98
C ASP A 110 4.23 -3.67 -8.61
N THR A 111 3.09 -3.27 -9.20
CA THR A 111 1.83 -4.01 -9.03
C THR A 111 1.89 -5.39 -9.69
N ILE A 112 2.50 -5.47 -10.87
CA ILE A 112 2.73 -6.74 -11.57
C ILE A 112 3.65 -7.63 -10.73
N ASP A 113 4.74 -7.07 -10.20
CA ASP A 113 5.67 -7.80 -9.32
C ASP A 113 4.95 -8.38 -8.09
N TYR A 114 4.08 -7.60 -7.42
CA TYR A 114 3.23 -8.11 -6.33
C TYR A 114 2.33 -9.28 -6.75
N ALA A 115 1.79 -9.24 -7.97
CA ALA A 115 0.94 -10.30 -8.49
C ALA A 115 1.76 -11.57 -8.81
N GLU A 116 2.94 -11.42 -9.41
CA GLU A 116 3.88 -12.53 -9.68
C GLU A 116 4.37 -13.16 -8.38
N GLU A 117 4.77 -12.36 -7.39
CA GLU A 117 5.16 -12.82 -6.05
C GLU A 117 4.00 -13.53 -5.32
N ALA A 118 2.77 -13.16 -5.63
CA ALA A 118 1.58 -13.85 -5.15
C ALA A 118 1.35 -15.20 -5.85
N GLY A 119 2.03 -15.45 -6.97
CA GLY A 119 2.01 -16.70 -7.70
C GLY A 119 0.98 -16.76 -8.82
N VAL A 120 0.40 -15.65 -9.28
CA VAL A 120 -0.40 -15.64 -10.51
C VAL A 120 0.48 -15.45 -11.74
N VAL A 121 -0.06 -15.76 -12.92
CA VAL A 121 0.59 -15.50 -14.21
C VAL A 121 -0.04 -14.24 -14.81
N PRO A 122 0.66 -13.07 -14.81
CA PRO A 122 0.11 -11.85 -15.40
C PRO A 122 -0.09 -11.99 -16.89
N VAL A 123 -1.24 -11.59 -17.40
CA VAL A 123 -1.57 -11.56 -18.82
C VAL A 123 -2.16 -10.20 -19.21
N ASP A 124 -2.07 -9.88 -20.52
CA ASP A 124 -2.65 -8.66 -21.06
C ASP A 124 -4.19 -8.67 -21.00
N LEU A 125 -4.80 -7.47 -20.96
CA LEU A 125 -6.26 -7.29 -20.95
C LEU A 125 -6.97 -8.00 -22.11
N LYS A 126 -6.32 -8.16 -23.27
CA LYS A 126 -6.86 -8.90 -24.44
C LYS A 126 -7.12 -10.39 -24.15
N HIS A 127 -6.59 -10.94 -23.07
CA HIS A 127 -6.76 -12.32 -22.62
C HIS A 127 -7.71 -12.44 -21.43
N ILE A 128 -8.60 -11.45 -21.23
CA ILE A 128 -9.52 -11.42 -20.08
C ILE A 128 -10.43 -12.65 -20.03
N ASP A 129 -10.89 -13.13 -21.18
CA ASP A 129 -11.79 -14.30 -21.29
C ASP A 129 -11.13 -15.61 -20.83
N ASP A 130 -9.82 -15.71 -20.95
CA ASP A 130 -9.03 -16.87 -20.54
C ASP A 130 -8.43 -16.69 -19.14
N SER A 131 -8.68 -15.55 -18.48
CA SER A 131 -8.12 -15.25 -17.18
C SER A 131 -9.04 -15.64 -16.01
N ARG A 132 -8.44 -15.97 -14.87
CA ARG A 132 -9.17 -16.36 -13.66
C ARG A 132 -9.51 -15.18 -12.76
N SER A 133 -8.78 -14.07 -12.90
CA SER A 133 -9.02 -12.85 -12.12
C SER A 133 -8.55 -11.59 -12.84
N LEU A 134 -9.10 -10.49 -12.40
CA LEU A 134 -8.65 -9.14 -12.74
C LEU A 134 -8.16 -8.48 -11.44
N ILE A 135 -6.90 -8.08 -11.44
CA ILE A 135 -6.26 -7.37 -10.33
C ILE A 135 -6.07 -5.91 -10.77
N ILE A 136 -6.66 -4.99 -10.03
CA ILE A 136 -6.51 -3.54 -10.25
C ILE A 136 -5.74 -2.97 -9.06
N GLY A 137 -4.45 -2.74 -9.24
CA GLY A 137 -3.58 -2.21 -8.18
C GLY A 137 -3.40 -0.69 -8.21
N HIS A 138 -3.79 -0.06 -9.32
CA HIS A 138 -3.58 1.37 -9.51
C HIS A 138 -4.54 1.93 -10.54
N SER A 139 -5.05 3.13 -10.29
CA SER A 139 -5.94 3.87 -11.21
C SER A 139 -5.19 4.59 -12.36
N GLY A 140 -4.04 4.09 -12.79
CA GLY A 140 -3.13 4.69 -13.75
C GLY A 140 -3.78 5.22 -15.05
N PRO A 141 -2.98 5.66 -16.02
CA PRO A 141 -3.44 6.27 -17.26
C PRO A 141 -3.99 5.21 -18.24
N TYR A 142 -5.01 4.48 -17.79
CA TYR A 142 -5.75 3.54 -18.64
C TYR A 142 -6.88 4.25 -19.35
N ASP A 143 -7.17 3.84 -20.57
CA ASP A 143 -8.45 4.11 -21.21
C ASP A 143 -9.54 3.30 -20.49
N TRP A 144 -10.05 3.87 -19.40
CA TRP A 144 -11.04 3.20 -18.55
C TRP A 144 -12.34 2.88 -19.29
N GLU A 145 -12.75 3.69 -20.27
CA GLU A 145 -13.95 3.40 -21.05
C GLU A 145 -13.76 2.10 -21.84
N ASN A 146 -12.64 1.98 -22.55
CA ASN A 146 -12.34 0.78 -23.32
C ASN A 146 -12.02 -0.43 -22.42
N THR A 147 -11.30 -0.20 -21.33
CA THR A 147 -10.99 -1.24 -20.33
C THR A 147 -12.26 -1.84 -19.76
N LEU A 148 -13.21 -1.00 -19.31
CA LEU A 148 -14.48 -1.47 -18.76
C LEU A 148 -15.35 -2.17 -19.80
N LYS A 149 -15.38 -1.69 -21.04
CA LYS A 149 -16.09 -2.39 -22.14
C LYS A 149 -15.51 -3.78 -22.35
N THR A 150 -14.20 -3.94 -22.31
CA THR A 150 -13.53 -5.24 -22.51
C THR A 150 -13.78 -6.21 -21.35
N VAL A 151 -13.87 -5.71 -20.12
CA VAL A 151 -14.06 -6.54 -18.92
C VAL A 151 -15.52 -6.95 -18.71
N LEU A 152 -16.49 -6.15 -19.20
CA LEU A 152 -17.93 -6.35 -18.95
C LEU A 152 -18.66 -7.06 -20.10
N ASN A 153 -18.02 -7.30 -21.24
CA ASN A 153 -18.57 -8.07 -22.37
C ASN A 153 -18.18 -9.52 -22.28
#